data_225b53158d8b5d20260d1a8a2837c2eb
#
_entry.id   225b53158d8b5d20260d1a8a2837c2eb
#
_cell.length_a   1.000
_cell.length_b   1.000
_cell.length_c   1.000
_cell.angle_alpha   90.00
_cell.angle_beta   90.00
_cell.angle_gamma   90.00
#
_symmetry.space_group_name_H-M   'P 1'
#
loop_
_entity.id
_entity.type
_entity.pdbx_description
1 polymer ?
#
loop_
_entity_poly.entity_id
_entity_poly.type
_entity_poly.pdbx_seq_one_letter_code
_entity_poly.pdbx_strand_id
1 'polypeptide(L)'
;MVLHEIIEAMQEVSQYVALVDSRDCFEPVTDHPLLLWIRCHNVLQALKATDLLLQDGNLSLVILDFKENPDQELRKIPGSAWYRFQRIIEESRNALLAITRHPIIKSAQITITTTHRLRLDDLSTERTELNKFISLEIIRLRASQEYRYA
;
A
#
# COMPACT_ATOMS: atom_id res chain seq x y z
N MET A 1 7.53 -6.26 7.29
CA MET A 1 8.69 -5.41 7.53
C MET A 1 8.43 -4.00 6.99
N VAL A 2 8.51 -3.73 5.69
CA VAL A 2 8.24 -2.39 5.11
C VAL A 2 6.86 -1.83 5.51
N LEU A 3 5.82 -2.65 5.50
CA LEU A 3 4.47 -2.23 5.88
C LEU A 3 4.40 -1.71 7.32
N HIS A 4 5.03 -2.39 8.28
CA HIS A 4 5.05 -1.93 9.67
C HIS A 4 5.76 -0.60 9.82
N GLU A 5 6.88 -0.38 9.13
CA GLU A 5 7.60 0.89 9.17
C GLU A 5 6.80 2.05 8.59
N ILE A 6 6.04 1.80 7.52
CA ILE A 6 5.13 2.81 6.98
C ILE A 6 4.06 3.17 8.02
N ILE A 7 3.46 2.16 8.68
CA ILE A 7 2.44 2.39 9.71
C ILE A 7 3.05 3.16 10.90
N GLU A 8 4.22 2.77 11.37
CA GLU A 8 4.94 3.46 12.46
C GLU A 8 5.26 4.91 12.08
N ALA A 9 5.79 5.15 10.89
CA ALA A 9 6.10 6.50 10.41
C ALA A 9 4.85 7.39 10.35
N MET A 10 3.70 6.85 9.96
CA MET A 10 2.43 7.60 9.97
C MET A 10 1.98 7.94 11.38
N GLN A 11 2.22 7.07 12.36
CA GLN A 11 1.92 7.35 13.77
C GLN A 11 2.82 8.41 14.37
N GLU A 12 4.12 8.40 14.03
CA GLU A 12 5.06 9.43 14.47
C GLU A 12 4.62 10.85 14.07
N VAL A 13 4.00 10.97 12.90
CA VAL A 13 3.42 12.24 12.44
C VAL A 13 1.95 12.43 12.81
N SER A 14 1.42 11.59 13.71
CA SER A 14 0.04 11.64 14.22
C SER A 14 -1.02 11.60 13.10
N GLN A 15 -0.80 10.82 12.05
CA GLN A 15 -1.72 10.65 10.93
C GLN A 15 -2.46 9.32 11.00
N TYR A 16 -3.75 9.36 10.69
CA TYR A 16 -4.56 8.15 10.53
C TYR A 16 -4.20 7.43 9.25
N VAL A 17 -4.07 6.10 9.34
CA VAL A 17 -3.84 5.22 8.21
C VAL A 17 -4.86 4.09 8.20
N ALA A 18 -5.36 3.72 7.03
CA ALA A 18 -6.14 2.51 6.88
C ALA A 18 -5.31 1.42 6.20
N LEU A 19 -5.39 0.20 6.72
CA LEU A 19 -4.87 -1.00 6.09
C LEU A 19 -6.04 -1.88 5.65
N VAL A 20 -6.20 -2.06 4.36
CA VAL A 20 -7.13 -3.01 3.77
C VAL A 20 -6.36 -4.31 3.49
N ASP A 21 -6.51 -5.26 4.38
CA ASP A 21 -5.86 -6.57 4.30
C ASP A 21 -6.76 -7.55 3.55
N SER A 22 -6.42 -7.85 2.32
CA SER A 22 -7.30 -8.59 1.40
C SER A 22 -7.40 -10.08 1.69
N ARG A 23 -6.51 -10.62 2.52
CA ARG A 23 -6.46 -12.05 2.89
C ARG A 23 -6.42 -12.29 4.38
N ASP A 24 -6.58 -11.25 5.17
CA ASP A 24 -6.50 -11.35 6.63
C ASP A 24 -5.19 -11.98 7.11
N CYS A 25 -4.09 -11.52 6.54
CA CYS A 25 -2.74 -12.05 6.78
C CYS A 25 -1.81 -11.08 7.51
N PHE A 26 -2.29 -9.88 7.83
CA PHE A 26 -1.49 -8.92 8.58
C PHE A 26 -1.42 -9.34 10.05
N GLU A 27 -0.24 -9.32 10.61
CA GLU A 27 0.01 -9.57 12.04
C GLU A 27 0.63 -8.31 12.65
N PRO A 28 -0.13 -7.56 13.45
CA PRO A 28 0.42 -6.39 14.15
C PRO A 28 1.43 -6.85 15.20
N VAL A 29 2.59 -6.20 15.22
CA VAL A 29 3.65 -6.49 16.19
C VAL A 29 3.48 -5.66 17.46
N THR A 30 2.90 -4.47 17.30
CA THR A 30 2.65 -3.51 18.38
C THR A 30 1.22 -2.97 18.26
N ASP A 31 0.75 -2.32 19.31
CA ASP A 31 -0.51 -1.59 19.26
C ASP A 31 -0.37 -0.34 18.39
N HIS A 32 -1.29 -0.15 17.47
CA HIS A 32 -1.29 0.94 16.50
C HIS A 32 -2.61 1.75 16.63
N PRO A 33 -2.70 2.70 17.55
CA PRO A 33 -3.95 3.39 17.88
C PRO A 33 -4.52 4.24 16.73
N LEU A 34 -3.70 4.63 15.75
CA LEU A 34 -4.12 5.41 14.58
C LEU A 34 -4.29 4.53 13.32
N LEU A 35 -4.26 3.21 13.47
CA LEU A 35 -4.47 2.25 12.40
C LEU A 35 -5.92 1.78 12.36
N LEU A 36 -6.61 2.03 11.26
CA LEU A 36 -7.85 1.37 10.90
C LEU A 36 -7.55 0.10 10.09
N TRP A 37 -7.59 -1.05 10.73
CA TRP A 37 -7.35 -2.33 10.06
C TRP A 37 -8.66 -2.96 9.58
N ILE A 38 -8.81 -3.12 8.26
CA ILE A 38 -9.97 -3.72 7.62
C ILE A 38 -9.58 -5.09 7.08
N ARG A 39 -10.15 -6.11 7.69
CA ARG A 39 -9.89 -7.52 7.38
C ARG A 39 -10.86 -7.98 6.29
N CYS A 40 -10.34 -8.37 5.14
CA CYS A 40 -11.08 -8.86 4.00
C CYS A 40 -10.72 -10.32 3.70
N HIS A 41 -11.58 -11.01 2.97
CA HIS A 41 -11.37 -12.41 2.60
C HIS A 41 -11.15 -12.59 1.11
N ASN A 42 -11.38 -11.56 0.31
CA ASN A 42 -11.20 -11.62 -1.15
C ASN A 42 -10.95 -10.22 -1.74
N VAL A 43 -10.47 -10.22 -2.99
CA VAL A 43 -10.14 -9.01 -3.75
C VAL A 43 -11.33 -8.05 -3.89
N LEU A 44 -12.54 -8.57 -4.11
CA LEU A 44 -13.71 -7.72 -4.33
C LEU A 44 -14.10 -6.94 -3.07
N GLN A 45 -14.05 -7.58 -1.90
CA GLN A 45 -14.27 -6.90 -0.63
C GLN A 45 -13.21 -5.82 -0.39
N ALA A 46 -11.95 -6.15 -0.64
CA ALA A 46 -10.84 -5.21 -0.48
C ALA A 46 -11.00 -3.98 -1.40
N LEU A 47 -11.37 -4.17 -2.67
CA LEU A 47 -11.61 -3.06 -3.59
C LEU A 47 -12.79 -2.17 -3.15
N LYS A 48 -13.89 -2.76 -2.66
CA LYS A 48 -15.04 -2.01 -2.14
C LYS A 48 -14.68 -1.21 -0.88
N ALA A 49 -13.95 -1.83 0.04
CA ALA A 49 -13.47 -1.14 1.25
C ALA A 49 -12.57 0.03 0.89
N THR A 50 -11.61 -0.18 -0.02
CA THR A 50 -10.72 0.86 -0.51
C THR A 50 -11.49 2.02 -1.15
N ASP A 51 -12.49 1.73 -1.99
CA ASP A 51 -13.32 2.76 -2.63
C ASP A 51 -14.03 3.64 -1.59
N LEU A 52 -14.63 3.03 -0.57
CA LEU A 52 -15.32 3.75 0.51
C LEU A 52 -14.36 4.62 1.32
N LEU A 53 -13.19 4.09 1.67
CA LEU A 53 -12.19 4.83 2.45
C LEU A 53 -11.63 6.03 1.70
N LEU A 54 -11.37 5.87 0.40
CA LEU A 54 -10.89 6.98 -0.43
C LEU A 54 -11.95 8.06 -0.61
N GLN A 55 -13.24 7.67 -0.75
CA GLN A 55 -14.34 8.63 -0.85
C GLN A 55 -14.59 9.40 0.45
N ASP A 56 -14.38 8.79 1.62
CA ASP A 56 -14.52 9.44 2.92
C ASP A 56 -13.57 10.63 3.09
N GLY A 57 -12.36 10.54 2.54
CA GLY A 57 -11.42 11.64 2.46
C GLY A 57 -10.72 12.03 3.77
N ASN A 58 -11.00 11.36 4.90
CA ASN A 58 -10.46 11.70 6.21
C ASN A 58 -9.13 10.99 6.55
N LEU A 59 -8.70 10.06 5.70
CA LEU A 59 -7.48 9.27 5.88
C LEU A 59 -6.35 9.83 5.02
N SER A 60 -5.20 10.07 5.60
CA SER A 60 -4.03 10.56 4.86
C SER A 60 -3.44 9.48 3.94
N LEU A 61 -3.51 8.21 4.37
CA LEU A 61 -3.00 7.06 3.64
C LEU A 61 -3.95 5.88 3.74
N VAL A 62 -4.29 5.30 2.59
CA VAL A 62 -4.95 3.99 2.50
C VAL A 62 -3.95 3.00 1.92
N ILE A 63 -3.70 1.92 2.64
CA ILE A 63 -2.82 0.83 2.21
C ILE A 63 -3.70 -0.35 1.79
N LEU A 64 -3.52 -0.81 0.56
CA LEU A 64 -4.21 -1.97 0.01
C LEU A 64 -3.21 -3.11 -0.13
N ASP A 65 -3.27 -4.07 0.79
CA ASP A 65 -2.36 -5.21 0.80
C ASP A 65 -2.92 -6.38 -0.01
N PHE A 66 -2.33 -6.58 -1.17
CA PHE A 66 -2.59 -7.71 -2.07
C PHE A 66 -1.42 -8.70 -2.14
N LYS A 67 -0.46 -8.59 -1.24
CA LYS A 67 0.75 -9.41 -1.27
C LYS A 67 0.45 -10.92 -1.33
N GLU A 68 -0.55 -11.39 -0.59
CA GLU A 68 -0.92 -12.81 -0.53
C GLU A 68 -1.99 -13.21 -1.56
N ASN A 69 -2.42 -12.30 -2.42
CA ASN A 69 -3.34 -12.64 -3.50
C ASN A 69 -2.60 -13.21 -4.71
N PRO A 70 -3.12 -14.27 -5.35
CA PRO A 70 -2.58 -14.77 -6.61
C PRO A 70 -2.66 -13.72 -7.71
N ASP A 71 -1.62 -13.60 -8.52
CA ASP A 71 -1.58 -12.68 -9.66
C ASP A 71 -2.76 -12.85 -10.62
N GLN A 72 -3.25 -14.09 -10.78
CA GLN A 72 -4.41 -14.38 -11.64
C GLN A 72 -5.69 -13.70 -11.15
N GLU A 73 -5.89 -13.56 -9.84
CA GLU A 73 -7.02 -12.82 -9.27
C GLU A 73 -6.84 -11.32 -9.49
N LEU A 74 -5.64 -10.81 -9.26
CA LEU A 74 -5.34 -9.40 -9.40
C LEU A 74 -5.42 -8.91 -10.85
N ARG A 75 -5.06 -9.75 -11.82
CA ARG A 75 -5.18 -9.44 -13.25
C ARG A 75 -6.63 -9.34 -13.74
N LYS A 76 -7.59 -9.90 -12.99
CA LYS A 76 -9.03 -9.78 -13.27
C LYS A 76 -9.62 -8.45 -12.80
N ILE A 77 -8.90 -7.69 -12.00
CA ILE A 77 -9.33 -6.35 -11.58
C ILE A 77 -9.40 -5.46 -12.82
N PRO A 78 -10.57 -4.90 -13.15
CA PRO A 78 -10.71 -4.05 -14.32
C PRO A 78 -9.87 -2.79 -14.17
N GLY A 79 -9.24 -2.36 -15.25
CA GLY A 79 -8.46 -1.12 -15.26
C GLY A 79 -9.24 0.11 -14.80
N SER A 80 -10.56 0.12 -15.04
CA SER A 80 -11.46 1.18 -14.59
C SER A 80 -11.49 1.35 -13.07
N ALA A 81 -11.29 0.29 -12.28
CA ALA A 81 -11.21 0.39 -10.82
C ALA A 81 -9.99 1.22 -10.39
N TRP A 82 -8.84 0.97 -11.00
CA TRP A 82 -7.62 1.73 -10.72
C TRP A 82 -7.71 3.19 -11.15
N TYR A 83 -8.30 3.47 -12.33
CA TYR A 83 -8.54 4.85 -12.79
C TYR A 83 -9.54 5.58 -11.90
N ARG A 84 -10.55 4.89 -11.37
CA ARG A 84 -11.48 5.45 -10.40
C ARG A 84 -10.75 5.88 -9.12
N PHE A 85 -9.92 5.00 -8.55
CA PHE A 85 -9.11 5.35 -7.37
C PHE A 85 -8.19 6.53 -7.63
N GLN A 86 -7.53 6.54 -8.79
CA GLN A 86 -6.68 7.65 -9.18
C GLN A 86 -7.45 8.98 -9.21
N ARG A 87 -8.64 9.02 -9.80
CA ARG A 87 -9.48 10.24 -9.81
C ARG A 87 -9.83 10.72 -8.42
N ILE A 88 -10.24 9.81 -7.54
CA ILE A 88 -10.60 10.19 -6.15
C ILE A 88 -9.38 10.79 -5.45
N ILE A 89 -8.21 10.20 -5.62
CA ILE A 89 -6.95 10.67 -5.01
C ILE A 89 -6.53 12.03 -5.59
N GLU A 90 -6.69 12.26 -6.88
CA GLU A 90 -6.37 13.54 -7.53
C GLU A 90 -7.28 14.69 -7.03
N GLU A 91 -8.51 14.39 -6.64
CA GLU A 91 -9.47 15.34 -6.08
C GLU A 91 -9.35 15.51 -4.55
N SER A 92 -8.57 14.66 -3.89
CA SER A 92 -8.40 14.63 -2.45
C SER A 92 -6.92 14.82 -2.05
N ARG A 93 -6.67 14.92 -0.74
CA ARG A 93 -5.30 14.95 -0.20
C ARG A 93 -4.82 13.58 0.30
N ASN A 94 -5.47 12.53 -0.15
CA ASN A 94 -5.20 11.17 0.26
C ASN A 94 -4.14 10.53 -0.62
N ALA A 95 -3.47 9.51 -0.10
CA ALA A 95 -2.61 8.63 -0.87
C ALA A 95 -3.13 7.19 -0.81
N LEU A 96 -2.97 6.46 -1.92
CA LEU A 96 -3.20 5.01 -1.96
C LEU A 96 -1.88 4.31 -2.23
N LEU A 97 -1.50 3.43 -1.32
CA LEU A 97 -0.37 2.51 -1.47
C LEU A 97 -0.91 1.10 -1.73
N ALA A 98 -0.71 0.57 -2.92
CA ALA A 98 -1.05 -0.81 -3.22
C ALA A 98 0.21 -1.69 -3.17
N ILE A 99 0.18 -2.73 -2.35
CA ILE A 99 1.27 -3.69 -2.19
C ILE A 99 0.93 -4.93 -3.00
N THR A 100 1.79 -5.29 -3.94
CA THR A 100 1.62 -6.45 -4.82
C THR A 100 2.96 -7.17 -5.00
N ARG A 101 2.93 -8.46 -5.34
CA ARG A 101 4.17 -9.20 -5.64
C ARG A 101 4.86 -8.74 -6.92
N HIS A 102 4.07 -8.31 -7.89
CA HIS A 102 4.56 -7.86 -9.20
C HIS A 102 3.93 -6.52 -9.59
N PRO A 103 4.57 -5.71 -10.43
CA PRO A 103 4.09 -4.38 -10.81
C PRO A 103 2.95 -4.46 -11.83
N ILE A 104 1.76 -4.84 -11.38
CA ILE A 104 0.58 -5.08 -12.22
C ILE A 104 -0.29 -3.84 -12.45
N ILE A 105 -0.16 -2.80 -11.61
CA ILE A 105 -0.99 -1.61 -11.67
C ILE A 105 -0.40 -0.60 -12.66
N LYS A 106 -0.96 -0.56 -13.87
CA LYS A 106 -0.44 0.29 -14.95
C LYS A 106 -0.68 1.79 -14.73
N SER A 107 -1.71 2.17 -13.98
CA SER A 107 -2.06 3.58 -13.69
C SER A 107 -1.29 4.16 -12.52
N ALA A 108 -0.48 3.40 -11.80
CA ALA A 108 0.30 3.89 -10.67
C ALA A 108 1.19 5.07 -11.09
N GLN A 109 1.17 6.14 -10.29
CA GLN A 109 2.04 7.31 -10.48
C GLN A 109 3.49 6.96 -10.17
N ILE A 110 3.71 6.22 -9.09
CA ILE A 110 5.03 5.75 -8.66
C ILE A 110 4.94 4.23 -8.51
N THR A 111 5.90 3.51 -9.04
CA THR A 111 6.07 2.07 -8.79
C THR A 111 7.45 1.85 -8.21
N ILE A 112 7.48 1.26 -7.02
CA ILE A 112 8.69 0.95 -6.28
C ILE A 112 8.80 -0.55 -6.15
N THR A 113 9.96 -1.10 -6.45
CA THR A 113 10.30 -2.49 -6.17
C THR A 113 11.18 -2.56 -4.94
N THR A 114 10.85 -3.49 -4.05
CA THR A 114 11.68 -3.81 -2.90
C THR A 114 12.47 -5.08 -3.21
N THR A 115 13.77 -5.04 -3.01
CA THR A 115 14.63 -6.22 -3.06
C THR A 115 15.34 -6.39 -1.74
N HIS A 116 15.54 -7.62 -1.32
CA HIS A 116 16.29 -7.93 -0.11
C HIS A 116 17.30 -9.04 -0.38
N ARG A 117 18.43 -8.95 0.28
CA ARG A 117 19.50 -9.94 0.23
C ARG A 117 19.71 -10.50 1.64
N LEU A 118 18.76 -11.29 2.11
CA LEU A 118 18.86 -11.97 3.40
C LEU A 118 19.51 -13.34 3.22
N ARG A 119 20.45 -13.65 4.10
CA ARG A 119 21.05 -14.98 4.27
C ARG A 119 20.40 -15.68 5.46
N LEU A 120 20.55 -17.00 5.55
CA LEU A 120 20.03 -17.76 6.68
C LEU A 120 20.61 -17.28 8.03
N ASP A 121 21.86 -16.86 8.04
CA ASP A 121 22.53 -16.34 9.23
C ASP A 121 21.92 -15.00 9.72
N ASP A 122 21.30 -14.24 8.81
CA ASP A 122 20.68 -12.97 9.16
C ASP A 122 19.34 -13.16 9.92
N LEU A 123 18.77 -14.37 9.92
CA LEU A 123 17.53 -14.69 10.64
C LEU A 123 17.67 -14.60 12.17
N SER A 124 18.88 -14.63 12.69
CA SER A 124 19.19 -14.40 14.11
C SER A 124 19.29 -12.91 14.48
N THR A 125 19.23 -12.02 13.49
CA THR A 125 19.37 -10.59 13.66
C THR A 125 18.02 -9.97 14.08
N GLU A 126 18.04 -8.92 14.89
CA GLU A 126 16.83 -8.20 15.27
C GLU A 126 16.12 -7.63 14.05
N ARG A 127 14.78 -7.61 14.10
CA ARG A 127 13.92 -7.20 12.99
C ARG A 127 14.25 -5.78 12.46
N THR A 128 14.58 -4.86 13.34
CA THR A 128 14.97 -3.49 13.02
C THR A 128 16.27 -3.40 12.21
N GLU A 129 17.20 -4.34 12.45
CA GLU A 129 18.46 -4.42 11.72
C GLU A 129 18.26 -5.01 10.31
N LEU A 130 17.25 -5.91 10.13
CA LEU A 130 16.95 -6.54 8.85
C LEU A 130 16.53 -5.54 7.76
N ASN A 131 16.02 -4.37 8.14
CA ASN A 131 15.65 -3.31 7.21
C ASN A 131 16.82 -2.74 6.44
N LYS A 132 18.03 -2.79 7.00
CA LYS A 132 19.28 -2.36 6.32
C LYS A 132 19.59 -3.19 5.07
N PHE A 133 19.01 -4.40 4.96
CA PHE A 133 19.19 -5.29 3.81
C PHE A 133 18.11 -5.12 2.73
N ILE A 134 17.17 -4.20 2.94
CA ILE A 134 16.12 -3.89 1.95
C ILE A 134 16.60 -2.74 1.09
N SER A 135 16.60 -2.96 -0.21
CA SER A 135 16.83 -1.92 -1.21
C SER A 135 15.51 -1.54 -1.86
N LEU A 136 15.28 -0.24 -2.01
CA LEU A 136 14.13 0.32 -2.70
C LEU A 136 14.60 0.87 -4.05
N GLU A 137 13.92 0.47 -5.13
CA GLU A 137 14.19 0.95 -6.48
C GLU A 137 12.91 1.50 -7.10
N ILE A 138 12.95 2.74 -7.57
CA ILE A 138 11.85 3.33 -8.34
C ILE A 138 11.97 2.83 -9.77
N ILE A 139 11.05 1.94 -10.18
CA ILE A 139 11.03 1.39 -11.55
C ILE A 139 10.12 2.16 -12.49
N ARG A 140 9.25 3.00 -11.96
CA ARG A 140 8.38 3.90 -12.73
C ARG A 140 8.07 5.15 -11.94
N LEU A 141 8.23 6.28 -12.60
CA LEU A 141 7.76 7.59 -12.15
C LEU A 141 7.00 8.24 -13.32
N ARG A 142 5.72 8.51 -13.13
CA ARG A 142 4.95 9.33 -14.06
C ARG A 142 5.04 10.78 -13.61
N ALA A 143 5.49 11.67 -14.49
CA ALA A 143 5.40 13.09 -14.23
C ALA A 143 3.92 13.45 -14.00
N SER A 144 3.62 14.07 -12.87
CA SER A 144 2.34 14.72 -12.68
C SER A 144 2.20 15.75 -13.80
N GLN A 145 1.08 15.70 -14.55
CA GLN A 145 0.74 16.85 -15.37
C GLN A 145 0.53 17.99 -14.38
N GLU A 146 1.46 18.93 -14.33
CA GLU A 146 1.19 20.22 -13.73
C GLU A 146 -0.04 20.78 -14.44
N TYR A 147 -1.18 20.80 -13.75
CA TYR A 147 -2.29 21.62 -14.18
C TYR A 147 -1.81 23.06 -14.07
N ARG A 148 -1.27 23.59 -15.16
CA ARG A 148 -1.13 25.03 -15.37
C ARG A 148 -2.56 25.58 -15.47
N TYR A 149 -3.06 26.05 -14.35
CA TYR A 149 -4.15 27.02 -14.41
C TYR A 149 -3.58 28.29 -15.04
N ALA A 150 -3.89 28.47 -16.30
CA ALA A 150 -3.78 29.74 -16.95
C ALA A 150 -4.93 30.64 -16.53
#